data_b14fad34dc0007f2a09559844b564af0
#
_entry.id   b14fad34dc0007f2a09559844b564af0
#
_cell.length_a   1.000
_cell.length_b   1.000
_cell.length_c   1.000
_cell.angle_alpha   90.00
_cell.angle_beta   90.00
_cell.angle_gamma   90.00
#
_symmetry.space_group_name_H-M   'P 1'
#
loop_
_entity.id
_entity.type
_entity.pdbx_description
1 polymer ?
#
loop_
_entity_poly.entity_id
_entity_poly.type
_entity_poly.pdbx_seq_one_letter_code
_entity_poly.pdbx_strand_id
1 'polypeptide(L)' 'MSKNTGLSIRDMRNRLAMTQEEFAHALGITVSTVNRWENGHSEPSKLARATITRLAGNHGIFVEPTPRDQLSGIR' A
#
# COMPACT_ATOMS: atom_id res chain seq x y z
N MET A 1 4.18 10.99 13.47
CA MET A 1 4.29 10.47 13.39
C MET A 1 4.02 9.59 13.12
N SER A 2 4.10 9.37 12.90
CA SER A 2 3.88 8.67 12.66
C SER A 2 3.63 7.83 12.90
N LYS A 3 3.42 7.63 13.19
CA LYS A 3 3.12 6.72 13.37
C LYS A 3 3.15 5.81 12.60
N ASN A 4 3.34 5.83 11.96
CA ASN A 4 3.27 4.93 11.11
C ASN A 4 4.38 4.20 11.03
N THR A 5 4.47 3.28 11.28
CA THR A 5 5.54 2.41 11.26
C THR A 5 5.79 1.77 9.95
N GLY A 6 4.90 1.83 9.05
CA GLY A 6 5.11 1.23 7.75
C GLY A 6 5.52 2.23 6.73
N LEU A 7 5.62 1.81 5.50
CA LEU A 7 5.90 2.72 4.41
C LEU A 7 4.67 3.53 4.10
N SER A 8 4.86 4.78 3.78
CA SER A 8 3.75 5.61 3.35
C SER A 8 3.31 5.14 1.96
N ILE A 9 2.13 5.59 1.55
CA ILE A 9 1.64 5.24 0.22
C ILE A 9 2.60 5.75 -0.85
N ARG A 10 3.11 6.95 -0.68
CA ARG A 10 4.06 7.50 -1.64
C ARG A 10 5.34 6.66 -1.69
N ASP A 11 5.85 6.27 -0.54
CA ASP A 11 7.05 5.45 -0.51
C ASP A 11 6.83 4.13 -1.20
N MET A 12 5.70 3.52 -0.94
CA MET A 12 5.37 2.26 -1.55
C MET A 12 5.31 2.41 -3.07
N ARG A 13 4.63 3.45 -3.52
CA ARG A 13 4.50 3.70 -4.95
C ARG A 13 5.87 3.93 -5.60
N ASN A 14 6.73 4.67 -4.91
CA ASN A 14 8.06 4.93 -5.44
C ASN A 14 8.89 3.66 -5.52
N ARG A 15 8.75 2.79 -4.56
CA ARG A 15 9.47 1.53 -4.59
C ARG A 15 8.98 0.64 -5.73
N LEU A 16 7.73 0.79 -6.09
CA LEU A 16 7.18 0.07 -7.22
C LEU A 16 7.53 0.74 -8.55
N ALA A 17 8.16 1.90 -8.48
CA ALA A 17 8.54 2.67 -9.68
C ALA A 17 7.32 3.03 -10.50
N MET A 18 6.24 3.39 -9.84
CA MET A 18 4.98 3.73 -10.50
C MET A 18 4.63 5.19 -10.33
N THR A 19 4.01 5.75 -11.36
CA THR A 19 3.40 7.06 -11.22
C THR A 19 2.12 6.90 -10.42
N GLN A 20 1.53 8.03 -9.99
CA GLN A 20 0.25 7.97 -9.31
C GLN A 20 -0.80 7.31 -10.19
N GLU A 21 -0.76 7.60 -11.49
CA GLU A 21 -1.73 7.02 -12.41
C GLU A 21 -1.55 5.51 -12.53
N GLU A 22 -0.31 5.08 -12.64
CA GLU A 22 -0.05 3.65 -12.74
C GLU A 22 -0.47 2.92 -11.48
N PHE A 23 -0.20 3.53 -10.35
CA PHE A 23 -0.56 2.95 -9.08
C PHE A 23 -2.07 2.85 -8.93
N ALA A 24 -2.77 3.93 -9.29
CA ALA A 24 -4.21 3.94 -9.22
C ALA A 24 -4.81 2.87 -10.13
N HIS A 25 -4.27 2.76 -11.33
CA HIS A 25 -4.74 1.76 -12.28
C HIS A 25 -4.54 0.35 -11.72
N ALA A 26 -3.39 0.11 -11.16
CA ALA A 26 -3.07 -1.21 -10.62
C ALA A 26 -4.02 -1.60 -9.47
N LEU A 27 -4.49 -0.60 -8.74
CA LEU A 27 -5.39 -0.85 -7.62
C LEU A 27 -6.86 -0.76 -8.00
N GLY A 28 -7.16 -0.33 -9.21
CA GLY A 28 -8.54 -0.19 -9.65
C GLY A 28 -9.24 1.00 -9.03
N ILE A 29 -8.51 2.07 -8.76
CA ILE A 29 -9.07 3.27 -8.15
C ILE A 29 -8.66 4.48 -8.98
N THR A 30 -9.12 5.65 -8.57
CA THR A 30 -8.82 6.87 -9.30
C THR A 30 -7.53 7.49 -8.81
N VAL A 31 -6.90 8.28 -9.67
CA VAL A 31 -5.72 9.04 -9.29
C VAL A 31 -6.04 9.99 -8.15
N SER A 32 -7.24 10.58 -8.17
CA SER A 32 -7.64 11.46 -7.07
C SER A 32 -7.55 10.77 -5.73
N THR A 33 -7.95 9.52 -5.68
CA THR A 33 -7.90 8.77 -4.44
C THR A 33 -6.48 8.58 -3.96
N VAL A 34 -5.58 8.22 -4.88
CA VAL A 34 -4.18 8.06 -4.53
C VAL A 34 -3.62 9.39 -4.02
N ASN A 35 -3.94 10.46 -4.72
CA ASN A 35 -3.46 11.78 -4.34
C ASN A 35 -3.92 12.16 -2.94
N ARG A 36 -5.17 11.87 -2.61
CA ARG A 36 -5.69 12.18 -1.28
C ARG A 36 -4.98 11.37 -0.20
N TRP A 37 -4.69 10.13 -0.48
CA TRP A 37 -3.95 9.31 0.48
C TRP A 37 -2.56 9.89 0.71
N GLU A 38 -1.88 10.27 -0.37
CA GLU A 38 -0.51 10.76 -0.25
C GLU A 38 -0.44 12.11 0.46
N ASN A 39 -1.51 12.89 0.38
CA ASN A 39 -1.56 14.18 1.03
C ASN A 39 -2.17 14.11 2.42
N GLY A 40 -2.52 12.93 2.88
CA GLY A 40 -3.02 12.79 4.23
C GLY A 40 -4.48 13.17 4.41
N HIS A 41 -5.22 13.34 3.30
CA HIS A 41 -6.62 13.73 3.39
C HIS A 41 -7.53 12.54 3.67
N SER A 42 -7.05 11.36 3.43
CA SER A 42 -7.80 10.15 3.75
C SER A 42 -6.82 9.00 3.80
N GLU A 43 -7.28 7.87 4.28
CA GLU A 43 -6.44 6.70 4.40
C GLU A 43 -7.04 5.56 3.61
N PRO A 44 -6.21 4.65 3.11
CA PRO A 44 -6.72 3.47 2.42
C PRO A 44 -7.58 2.64 3.35
N SER A 45 -8.63 2.09 2.80
CA SER A 45 -9.46 1.16 3.56
C SER A 45 -8.65 -0.11 3.85
N LYS A 46 -9.19 -0.93 4.71
CA LYS A 46 -8.53 -2.18 5.02
C LYS A 46 -8.36 -3.02 3.76
N LEU A 47 -9.37 -3.07 2.93
CA LEU A 47 -9.30 -3.83 1.70
C LEU A 47 -8.24 -3.25 0.76
N ALA A 48 -8.19 -1.93 0.67
CA ALA A 48 -7.20 -1.29 -0.18
C ALA A 48 -5.79 -1.59 0.32
N ARG A 49 -5.59 -1.58 1.61
CA ARG A 49 -4.28 -1.90 2.16
C ARG A 49 -3.87 -3.31 1.82
N ALA A 50 -4.81 -4.25 1.88
CA ALA A 50 -4.51 -5.62 1.53
C ALA A 50 -4.10 -5.73 0.07
N THR A 51 -4.78 -4.99 -0.79
CA THR A 51 -4.47 -4.99 -2.21
C THR A 51 -3.09 -4.41 -2.46
N ILE A 52 -2.76 -3.34 -1.75
CA ILE A 52 -1.44 -2.71 -1.89
C ILE A 52 -0.35 -3.67 -1.44
N THR A 53 -0.58 -4.36 -0.35
CA THR A 53 0.40 -5.31 0.16
C THR A 53 0.63 -6.44 -0.85
N ARG A 54 -0.43 -6.91 -1.46
CA ARG A 54 -0.32 -7.96 -2.44
C ARG A 54 0.44 -7.47 -3.68
N LEU A 55 0.12 -6.26 -4.11
CA LEU A 55 0.80 -5.68 -5.25
C LEU A 55 2.29 -5.56 -4.98
N ALA A 56 2.64 -5.06 -3.80
CA ALA A 56 4.04 -4.91 -3.45
C ALA A 56 4.73 -6.26 -3.42
N GLY A 57 4.07 -7.27 -2.90
CA GLY A 57 4.65 -8.60 -2.84
C GLY A 57 4.90 -9.17 -4.22
N ASN A 58 4.01 -8.90 -5.15
CA ASN A 58 4.18 -9.39 -6.52
C ASN A 58 5.37 -8.74 -7.20
N HIS A 59 5.81 -7.59 -6.70
CA HIS A 59 6.96 -6.90 -7.25
C HIS A 59 8.20 -7.10 -6.39
N GLY A 60 8.14 -8.03 -5.44
CA GLY A 60 9.31 -8.34 -4.63
C GLY A 60 9.60 -7.35 -3.52
N ILE A 61 8.64 -6.50 -3.20
CA ILE A 61 8.82 -5.53 -2.15
C ILE A 61 8.19 -6.06 -0.88
N PHE A 62 9.00 -6.18 0.15
CA PHE A 62 8.50 -6.70 1.41
C PHE A 62 7.79 -5.58 2.18
N VAL A 63 6.58 -5.85 2.57
CA VAL A 63 5.81 -4.97 3.43
C VAL A 63 5.53 -5.76 4.67
N GLU A 64 6.01 -5.28 5.79
CA GLU A 64 5.90 -6.04 7.00
C GLU A 64 4.46 -6.26 7.39
N PRO A 65 4.03 -7.52 7.49
CA PRO A 65 2.66 -7.81 7.88
C PRO A 65 2.53 -7.71 9.39
N THR A 66 1.30 -7.75 9.85
CA THR A 66 1.11 -7.83 11.27
C THR A 66 1.59 -9.21 11.73
N PRO A 67 2.05 -9.31 12.96
CA PRO A 67 2.54 -10.60 13.46
C PRO A 67 1.52 -11.69 13.35
N ARG A 68 0.28 -11.35 13.53
CA ARG A 68 -0.75 -12.34 13.49
C ARG A 68 -0.91 -12.95 12.13
N ASP A 69 -0.69 -12.15 11.12
CA ASP A 69 -0.78 -12.66 9.77
C ASP A 69 0.27 -13.72 9.55
N GLN A 70 1.42 -13.51 10.09
CA GLN A 70 2.48 -14.49 9.95
C GLN A 70 2.10 -15.78 10.59
N LEU A 71 1.50 -15.69 11.75
CA LEU A 71 1.11 -16.91 12.44
C LEU A 71 0.06 -17.65 11.66
N SER A 72 -0.86 -16.92 11.09
CA SER A 72 -1.89 -17.56 10.31
C SER A 72 -1.32 -18.28 9.15
N GLY A 73 -0.32 -17.74 8.58
CA GLY A 73 0.24 -18.31 7.39
C GLY A 73 0.89 -19.63 7.64
N ILE A 74 1.17 -19.89 8.86
CA ILE A 74 1.77 -21.12 9.15
C ILE A 74 0.82 -22.21 9.22
N ARG A 75 0.29 -22.16 9.32
CA ARG A 75 -0.34 -23.16 9.38
C ARG A 75 -0.59 -23.77 9.07
#